data_ede5a41476064d7735c54a4cf9d91ac0
#
_entry.id   ede5a41476064d7735c54a4cf9d91ac0
#
_cell.length_a   1.000
_cell.length_b   1.000
_cell.length_c   1.000
_cell.angle_alpha   90.00
_cell.angle_beta   90.00
_cell.angle_gamma   90.00
#
_symmetry.space_group_name_H-M   'P 1'
#
loop_
_entity.id
_entity.type
_entity.pdbx_description
1 polymer ?
#
loop_
_entity_poly.entity_id
_entity_poly.type
_entity_poly.pdbx_seq_one_letter_code
_entity_poly.pdbx_strand_id
1 'polypeptide(L)'
;MKTTKSIAIIAGLSVFTAAAFAQTSMSKSETTVENEYLSNVEDVIISELSSSEDYDNKLVALQYLESAIEDGRSSPEMSLALEQLSSEGVSYQARTNGRVMNNFPDIRAKACDLLSKIPTTESKNTLVKVIDTDNEPMVLTAAARSLGEIGMNDNNEVVIALAKAQTKNAVLNPTSSLAFEILVAFEKLAPVTDDKSYMLQSLTAIASNHNYVRPVRLKALDVLKSLQGSGSSSKRTKAPEK
;
A
#
# COMPACT_ATOMS: atom_id res chain seq x y z
N MET A 1 -19.63 42.16 -80.74
CA MET A 1 -19.79 42.40 -79.30
C MET A 1 -20.80 41.37 -78.78
N LYS A 2 -20.34 40.25 -78.28
CA LYS A 2 -21.19 39.25 -77.65
C LYS A 2 -20.45 38.70 -76.42
N THR A 3 -20.93 39.02 -75.28
CA THR A 3 -20.44 38.57 -73.98
C THR A 3 -21.06 37.22 -73.68
N THR A 4 -20.25 36.20 -73.61
CA THR A 4 -20.67 34.86 -73.15
C THR A 4 -20.39 34.74 -71.66
N LYS A 5 -21.45 34.50 -70.87
CA LYS A 5 -21.40 34.25 -69.45
C LYS A 5 -21.11 32.77 -69.21
N SER A 6 -19.97 32.46 -68.64
CA SER A 6 -19.66 31.09 -68.18
C SER A 6 -20.18 30.90 -66.76
N ILE A 7 -21.08 29.94 -66.61
CA ILE A 7 -21.59 29.45 -65.31
C ILE A 7 -20.65 28.39 -64.79
N ALA A 8 -19.95 28.68 -63.71
CA ALA A 8 -19.14 27.69 -63.00
C ALA A 8 -20.03 26.97 -61.96
N ILE A 9 -20.22 25.66 -62.18
CA ILE A 9 -20.88 24.77 -61.22
C ILE A 9 -19.83 24.32 -60.22
N ILE A 10 -19.95 24.81 -58.97
CA ILE A 10 -19.14 24.34 -57.85
C ILE A 10 -19.84 23.10 -57.26
N ALA A 11 -19.30 21.92 -57.55
CA ALA A 11 -19.71 20.67 -56.89
C ALA A 11 -19.06 20.65 -55.50
N GLY A 12 -19.89 20.84 -54.47
CA GLY A 12 -19.47 20.70 -53.08
C GLY A 12 -19.25 19.26 -52.73
N LEU A 13 -18.00 18.85 -52.51
CA LEU A 13 -17.60 17.54 -51.99
C LEU A 13 -17.67 17.61 -50.48
N SER A 14 -18.78 17.18 -49.89
CA SER A 14 -18.93 17.01 -48.45
C SER A 14 -18.17 15.78 -48.01
N VAL A 15 -16.97 15.99 -47.46
CA VAL A 15 -16.21 14.96 -46.77
C VAL A 15 -16.84 14.68 -45.42
N PHE A 16 -17.59 13.60 -45.33
CA PHE A 16 -18.08 13.05 -44.09
C PHE A 16 -16.87 12.42 -43.36
N THR A 17 -16.23 13.13 -42.43
CA THR A 17 -15.30 12.53 -41.49
C THR A 17 -16.09 11.73 -40.47
N ALA A 18 -16.23 10.42 -40.70
CA ALA A 18 -16.66 9.48 -39.68
C ALA A 18 -15.56 9.46 -38.57
N ALA A 19 -15.81 10.15 -37.46
CA ALA A 19 -15.06 9.96 -36.27
C ALA A 19 -15.29 8.54 -35.78
N ALA A 20 -14.36 7.64 -36.08
CA ALA A 20 -14.28 6.32 -35.47
C ALA A 20 -14.01 6.53 -33.97
N PHE A 21 -15.06 6.52 -33.15
CA PHE A 21 -14.91 6.27 -31.73
C PHE A 21 -14.33 4.85 -31.60
N ALA A 22 -13.01 4.77 -31.47
CA ALA A 22 -12.37 3.56 -30.98
C ALA A 22 -12.88 3.39 -29.54
N GLN A 23 -13.95 2.63 -29.37
CA GLN A 23 -14.27 2.01 -28.10
C GLN A 23 -13.09 1.11 -27.79
N THR A 24 -12.20 1.60 -26.91
CA THR A 24 -11.27 0.74 -26.20
C THR A 24 -12.15 -0.12 -25.29
N SER A 25 -12.72 -1.20 -25.86
CA SER A 25 -13.18 -2.30 -25.05
C SER A 25 -11.93 -2.79 -24.31
N MET A 26 -11.83 -2.50 -23.01
CA MET A 26 -11.01 -3.30 -22.14
C MET A 26 -11.44 -4.74 -22.40
N SER A 27 -10.65 -5.47 -23.15
CA SER A 27 -10.76 -6.90 -23.31
C SER A 27 -10.57 -7.45 -21.91
N LYS A 28 -11.70 -7.71 -21.23
CA LYS A 28 -11.72 -8.66 -20.14
C LYS A 28 -11.20 -9.92 -20.81
N SER A 29 -9.94 -10.31 -20.50
CA SER A 29 -9.39 -11.55 -21.05
C SER A 29 -10.38 -12.63 -20.64
N GLU A 30 -11.00 -13.29 -21.63
CA GLU A 30 -11.84 -14.44 -21.37
C GLU A 30 -10.92 -15.47 -20.72
N THR A 31 -11.04 -15.61 -19.40
CA THR A 31 -10.37 -16.67 -18.68
C THR A 31 -10.94 -17.96 -19.21
N THR A 32 -10.13 -18.80 -19.83
CA THR A 32 -10.57 -20.11 -20.27
C THR A 32 -10.93 -20.95 -19.04
N VAL A 33 -11.87 -21.86 -19.14
CA VAL A 33 -12.25 -22.79 -18.05
C VAL A 33 -11.02 -23.52 -17.51
N GLU A 34 -10.03 -23.78 -18.36
CA GLU A 34 -8.75 -24.38 -18.00
C GLU A 34 -7.93 -23.46 -17.10
N ASN A 35 -7.81 -22.16 -17.41
CA ASN A 35 -7.10 -21.20 -16.58
C ASN A 35 -7.79 -20.98 -15.23
N GLU A 36 -9.12 -20.97 -15.18
CA GLU A 36 -9.89 -20.89 -13.94
C GLU A 36 -9.66 -22.14 -13.07
N TYR A 37 -9.66 -23.33 -13.68
CA TYR A 37 -9.36 -24.56 -12.96
C TYR A 37 -7.94 -24.54 -12.39
N LEU A 38 -6.93 -24.17 -13.18
CA LEU A 38 -5.53 -24.10 -12.73
C LEU A 38 -5.36 -23.08 -11.60
N SER A 39 -6.01 -21.92 -11.68
CA SER A 39 -6.00 -20.90 -10.62
C SER A 39 -6.61 -21.43 -9.32
N ASN A 40 -7.73 -22.15 -9.39
CA ASN A 40 -8.35 -22.75 -8.20
C ASN A 40 -7.47 -23.83 -7.57
N VAL A 41 -6.77 -24.66 -8.38
CA VAL A 41 -5.82 -25.65 -7.87
C VAL A 41 -4.64 -24.96 -7.18
N GLU A 42 -4.13 -23.89 -7.75
CA GLU A 42 -3.04 -23.12 -7.16
C GLU A 42 -3.45 -22.46 -5.83
N ASP A 43 -4.66 -21.92 -5.73
CA ASP A 43 -5.19 -21.34 -4.49
C ASP A 43 -5.32 -22.41 -3.38
N VAL A 44 -5.69 -23.64 -3.71
CA VAL A 44 -5.67 -24.77 -2.77
C VAL A 44 -4.25 -25.10 -2.30
N ILE A 45 -3.27 -25.12 -3.22
CA ILE A 45 -1.86 -25.36 -2.90
C ILE A 45 -1.33 -24.26 -1.98
N ILE A 46 -1.62 -22.98 -2.28
CA ILE A 46 -1.24 -21.83 -1.46
C ILE A 46 -1.82 -21.97 -0.05
N SER A 47 -3.10 -22.30 0.07
CA SER A 47 -3.78 -22.49 1.35
C SER A 47 -3.14 -23.60 2.19
N GLU A 48 -2.85 -24.74 1.59
CA GLU A 48 -2.22 -25.89 2.26
C GLU A 48 -0.80 -25.54 2.72
N LEU A 49 0.02 -24.97 1.85
CA LEU A 49 1.40 -24.60 2.17
C LEU A 49 1.48 -23.49 3.22
N SER A 50 0.59 -22.50 3.17
CA SER A 50 0.57 -21.40 4.14
C SER A 50 0.17 -21.89 5.54
N SER A 51 -0.69 -22.90 5.61
CA SER A 51 -1.16 -23.51 6.86
C SER A 51 -0.18 -24.54 7.46
N SER A 52 0.82 -24.96 6.71
CA SER A 52 1.84 -25.90 7.18
C SER A 52 2.64 -25.32 8.37
N GLU A 53 3.08 -26.15 9.30
CA GLU A 53 4.01 -25.74 10.37
C GLU A 53 5.46 -25.59 9.88
N ASP A 54 5.76 -26.11 8.67
CA ASP A 54 7.10 -26.12 8.10
C ASP A 54 7.45 -24.75 7.50
N TYR A 55 8.64 -24.24 7.84
CA TYR A 55 9.16 -22.97 7.34
C TYR A 55 9.33 -22.97 5.80
N ASP A 56 9.88 -24.06 5.24
CA ASP A 56 10.13 -24.14 3.80
C ASP A 56 8.83 -24.16 2.99
N ASN A 57 7.78 -24.80 3.50
CA ASN A 57 6.45 -24.76 2.90
C ASN A 57 5.88 -23.34 2.86
N LYS A 58 6.06 -22.59 3.94
CA LYS A 58 5.62 -21.17 3.99
C LYS A 58 6.39 -20.29 3.00
N LEU A 59 7.70 -20.54 2.82
CA LEU A 59 8.48 -19.85 1.78
C LEU A 59 7.95 -20.16 0.38
N VAL A 60 7.63 -21.41 0.11
CA VAL A 60 7.04 -21.82 -1.18
C VAL A 60 5.67 -21.18 -1.38
N ALA A 61 4.82 -21.12 -0.32
CA ALA A 61 3.53 -20.40 -0.39
C ALA A 61 3.72 -18.93 -0.79
N LEU A 62 4.71 -18.24 -0.18
CA LEU A 62 5.01 -16.85 -0.52
C LEU A 62 5.49 -16.69 -1.97
N GLN A 63 6.22 -17.65 -2.53
CA GLN A 63 6.65 -17.63 -3.94
C GLN A 63 5.45 -17.78 -4.88
N TYR A 64 4.52 -18.71 -4.60
CA TYR A 64 3.27 -18.84 -5.36
C TYR A 64 2.42 -17.58 -5.27
N LEU A 65 2.26 -17.02 -4.08
CA LEU A 65 1.53 -15.76 -3.86
C LEU A 65 2.15 -14.58 -4.64
N GLU A 66 3.48 -14.46 -4.60
CA GLU A 66 4.19 -13.41 -5.34
C GLU A 66 3.97 -13.53 -6.85
N SER A 67 4.14 -14.75 -7.41
CA SER A 67 3.90 -15.01 -8.83
C SER A 67 2.44 -14.73 -9.23
N ALA A 68 1.47 -15.20 -8.45
CA ALA A 68 0.07 -14.96 -8.72
C ALA A 68 -0.29 -13.47 -8.70
N ILE A 69 0.27 -12.71 -7.76
CA ILE A 69 0.07 -11.24 -7.67
C ILE A 69 0.72 -10.53 -8.87
N GLU A 70 1.92 -10.94 -9.30
CA GLU A 70 2.60 -10.39 -10.48
C GLU A 70 1.79 -10.66 -11.76
N ASP A 71 1.09 -11.79 -11.83
CA ASP A 71 0.14 -12.12 -12.90
C ASP A 71 -1.20 -11.36 -12.79
N GLY A 72 -1.34 -10.48 -11.79
CA GLY A 72 -2.53 -9.67 -11.56
C GLY A 72 -3.70 -10.42 -10.90
N ARG A 73 -3.45 -11.58 -10.29
CA ARG A 73 -4.46 -12.33 -9.55
C ARG A 73 -4.60 -11.81 -8.12
N SER A 74 -5.82 -11.86 -7.62
CA SER A 74 -6.14 -11.57 -6.23
C SER A 74 -7.42 -12.32 -5.86
N SER A 75 -7.28 -13.47 -5.19
CA SER A 75 -8.40 -14.27 -4.68
C SER A 75 -8.61 -14.02 -3.18
N PRO A 76 -9.81 -14.31 -2.64
CA PRO A 76 -10.03 -14.29 -1.20
C PRO A 76 -9.11 -15.27 -0.45
N GLU A 77 -8.81 -16.41 -1.05
CA GLU A 77 -7.92 -17.43 -0.52
C GLU A 77 -6.48 -16.90 -0.39
N MET A 78 -5.98 -16.20 -1.39
CA MET A 78 -4.68 -15.52 -1.34
C MET A 78 -4.63 -14.48 -0.22
N SER A 79 -5.70 -13.71 -0.05
CA SER A 79 -5.80 -12.71 1.03
C SER A 79 -5.77 -13.35 2.41
N LEU A 80 -6.49 -14.45 2.60
CA LEU A 80 -6.48 -15.24 3.83
C LEU A 80 -5.10 -15.85 4.12
N ALA A 81 -4.44 -16.41 3.12
CA ALA A 81 -3.09 -16.95 3.24
C ALA A 81 -2.08 -15.87 3.68
N LEU A 82 -2.17 -14.66 3.08
CA LEU A 82 -1.32 -13.53 3.47
C LEU A 82 -1.62 -13.03 4.89
N GLU A 83 -2.90 -12.98 5.30
CA GLU A 83 -3.27 -12.65 6.69
C GLU A 83 -2.67 -13.65 7.67
N GLN A 84 -2.79 -14.94 7.39
CA GLN A 84 -2.22 -16.00 8.21
C GLN A 84 -0.70 -15.89 8.29
N LEU A 85 0.00 -15.78 7.14
CA LEU A 85 1.46 -15.69 7.09
C LEU A 85 1.98 -14.42 7.77
N SER A 86 1.27 -13.28 7.66
CA SER A 86 1.65 -12.02 8.31
C SER A 86 1.53 -12.03 9.83
N SER A 87 0.75 -12.96 10.39
CA SER A 87 0.54 -13.12 11.85
C SER A 87 1.14 -14.40 12.41
N GLU A 88 1.97 -15.10 11.63
CA GLU A 88 2.58 -16.38 12.01
C GLU A 88 3.45 -16.24 13.27
N GLY A 89 3.24 -17.14 14.23
CA GLY A 89 3.96 -17.11 15.50
C GLY A 89 3.62 -15.96 16.46
N VAL A 90 2.72 -15.05 16.06
CA VAL A 90 2.20 -13.97 16.89
C VAL A 90 0.78 -14.26 17.36
N SER A 91 -0.14 -14.53 16.42
CA SER A 91 -1.54 -14.88 16.75
C SER A 91 -1.66 -16.28 17.31
N TYR A 92 -0.88 -17.23 16.83
CA TYR A 92 -0.78 -18.60 17.30
C TYR A 92 0.69 -19.00 17.46
N GLN A 93 1.06 -19.51 18.65
CA GLN A 93 2.42 -19.92 18.95
C GLN A 93 2.48 -21.45 19.13
N ALA A 94 3.09 -22.14 18.18
CA ALA A 94 3.50 -23.52 18.35
C ALA A 94 4.70 -23.59 19.29
N ARG A 95 4.60 -24.31 20.41
CA ARG A 95 5.67 -24.40 21.42
C ARG A 95 6.13 -25.82 21.61
N THR A 96 7.45 -26.02 21.59
CA THR A 96 8.10 -27.28 21.97
C THR A 96 9.12 -27.02 23.06
N ASN A 97 8.98 -27.68 24.19
CA ASN A 97 9.86 -27.48 25.37
C ASN A 97 9.97 -26.00 25.81
N GLY A 98 8.86 -25.22 25.70
CA GLY A 98 8.81 -23.81 26.06
C GLY A 98 9.32 -22.85 25.00
N ARG A 99 9.92 -23.34 23.91
CA ARG A 99 10.39 -22.51 22.80
C ARG A 99 9.29 -22.33 21.75
N VAL A 100 9.13 -21.12 21.24
CA VAL A 100 8.26 -20.87 20.09
C VAL A 100 8.95 -21.41 18.84
N MET A 101 8.27 -22.28 18.11
CA MET A 101 8.82 -22.97 16.94
C MET A 101 8.46 -22.28 15.63
N ASN A 102 7.36 -21.53 15.61
CA ASN A 102 6.82 -20.88 14.41
C ASN A 102 7.01 -19.33 14.42
N ASN A 103 8.08 -18.85 15.05
CA ASN A 103 8.41 -17.41 14.98
C ASN A 103 9.31 -17.13 13.77
N PHE A 104 8.70 -16.76 12.65
CA PHE A 104 9.37 -16.49 11.37
C PHE A 104 9.17 -15.02 10.94
N PRO A 105 9.99 -14.08 11.46
CA PRO A 105 9.83 -12.65 11.15
C PRO A 105 9.97 -12.31 9.66
N ASP A 106 10.81 -13.04 8.95
CA ASP A 106 11.03 -12.89 7.51
C ASP A 106 9.80 -13.29 6.68
N ILE A 107 9.12 -14.37 7.06
CA ILE A 107 7.84 -14.78 6.47
C ILE A 107 6.80 -13.67 6.67
N ARG A 108 6.65 -13.19 7.91
CA ARG A 108 5.69 -12.12 8.24
C ARG A 108 5.98 -10.83 7.48
N ALA A 109 7.25 -10.44 7.41
CA ALA A 109 7.66 -9.23 6.69
C ALA A 109 7.36 -9.33 5.19
N LYS A 110 7.68 -10.47 4.55
CA LYS A 110 7.38 -10.71 3.14
C LYS A 110 5.88 -10.73 2.87
N ALA A 111 5.09 -11.36 3.75
CA ALA A 111 3.62 -11.33 3.65
C ALA A 111 3.07 -9.90 3.76
N CYS A 112 3.61 -9.06 4.65
CA CYS A 112 3.24 -7.64 4.72
C CYS A 112 3.57 -6.91 3.41
N ASP A 113 4.73 -7.13 2.81
CA ASP A 113 5.11 -6.52 1.54
C ASP A 113 4.17 -6.95 0.40
N LEU A 114 3.74 -8.22 0.36
CA LEU A 114 2.79 -8.71 -0.64
C LEU A 114 1.37 -8.15 -0.43
N LEU A 115 0.92 -7.94 0.82
CA LEU A 115 -0.36 -7.30 1.11
C LEU A 115 -0.47 -5.89 0.51
N SER A 116 0.64 -5.16 0.37
CA SER A 116 0.64 -3.85 -0.27
C SER A 116 0.30 -3.90 -1.77
N LYS A 117 0.51 -5.04 -2.40
CA LYS A 117 0.19 -5.26 -3.82
C LYS A 117 -1.28 -5.58 -4.06
N ILE A 118 -2.02 -5.90 -3.00
CA ILE A 118 -3.48 -6.12 -3.01
C ILE A 118 -4.12 -5.03 -2.13
N PRO A 119 -4.28 -3.79 -2.63
CA PRO A 119 -4.70 -2.64 -1.82
C PRO A 119 -6.21 -2.67 -1.53
N THR A 120 -6.61 -3.52 -0.60
CA THR A 120 -7.99 -3.66 -0.12
C THR A 120 -8.12 -3.18 1.33
N THR A 121 -9.36 -2.99 1.78
CA THR A 121 -9.64 -2.67 3.18
C THR A 121 -9.18 -3.79 4.11
N GLU A 122 -9.31 -5.04 3.69
CA GLU A 122 -8.87 -6.22 4.41
C GLU A 122 -7.35 -6.21 4.59
N SER A 123 -6.59 -5.96 3.50
CA SER A 123 -5.12 -5.83 3.56
C SER A 123 -4.68 -4.72 4.51
N LYS A 124 -5.34 -3.54 4.44
CA LYS A 124 -5.08 -2.44 5.37
C LYS A 124 -5.33 -2.86 6.82
N ASN A 125 -6.48 -3.49 7.11
CA ASN A 125 -6.84 -3.91 8.47
C ASN A 125 -5.87 -4.96 9.01
N THR A 126 -5.46 -5.91 8.18
CA THR A 126 -4.43 -6.91 8.52
C THR A 126 -3.11 -6.24 8.88
N LEU A 127 -2.63 -5.29 8.08
CA LEU A 127 -1.39 -4.56 8.35
C LEU A 127 -1.47 -3.70 9.62
N VAL A 128 -2.62 -3.05 9.90
CA VAL A 128 -2.84 -2.33 11.16
C VAL A 128 -2.77 -3.28 12.35
N LYS A 129 -3.37 -4.47 12.26
CA LYS A 129 -3.29 -5.51 13.28
C LYS A 129 -1.83 -5.96 13.51
N VAL A 130 -1.04 -6.13 12.45
CA VAL A 130 0.39 -6.45 12.55
C VAL A 130 1.16 -5.34 13.28
N ILE A 131 0.93 -4.08 12.93
CA ILE A 131 1.55 -2.91 13.61
C ILE A 131 1.24 -2.90 15.12
N ASP A 132 0.02 -3.26 15.50
CA ASP A 132 -0.39 -3.25 16.93
C ASP A 132 0.14 -4.45 17.71
N THR A 133 0.32 -5.62 17.07
CA THR A 133 0.57 -6.89 17.77
C THR A 133 2.01 -7.39 17.67
N ASP A 134 2.72 -7.10 16.58
CA ASP A 134 4.10 -7.55 16.41
C ASP A 134 5.09 -6.66 17.18
N ASN A 135 6.26 -7.22 17.48
CA ASN A 135 7.36 -6.52 18.16
C ASN A 135 8.66 -6.57 17.36
N GLU A 136 8.70 -7.30 16.26
CA GLU A 136 9.90 -7.44 15.44
C GLU A 136 10.07 -6.21 14.53
N PRO A 137 11.18 -5.45 14.68
CA PRO A 137 11.38 -4.24 13.90
C PRO A 137 11.33 -4.44 12.38
N MET A 138 11.75 -5.60 11.88
CA MET A 138 11.70 -5.93 10.46
C MET A 138 10.26 -6.03 9.96
N VAL A 139 9.40 -6.70 10.71
CA VAL A 139 7.98 -6.86 10.37
C VAL A 139 7.25 -5.51 10.45
N LEU A 140 7.46 -4.76 11.53
CA LEU A 140 6.89 -3.42 11.67
C LEU A 140 7.32 -2.47 10.55
N THR A 141 8.58 -2.59 10.09
CA THR A 141 9.12 -1.80 8.97
C THR A 141 8.41 -2.13 7.66
N ALA A 142 8.23 -3.42 7.36
CA ALA A 142 7.49 -3.88 6.18
C ALA A 142 6.02 -3.44 6.24
N ALA A 143 5.35 -3.64 7.38
CA ALA A 143 3.95 -3.25 7.56
C ALA A 143 3.75 -1.73 7.43
N ALA A 144 4.66 -0.90 8.00
CA ALA A 144 4.59 0.55 7.87
C ALA A 144 4.76 1.02 6.42
N ARG A 145 5.69 0.42 5.67
CA ARG A 145 5.88 0.66 4.25
C ARG A 145 4.61 0.33 3.47
N SER A 146 4.08 -0.86 3.68
CA SER A 146 2.89 -1.39 3.00
C SER A 146 1.64 -0.55 3.26
N LEU A 147 1.43 -0.08 4.49
CA LEU A 147 0.33 0.86 4.81
C LEU A 147 0.48 2.19 4.07
N GLY A 148 1.71 2.70 3.94
CA GLY A 148 1.99 3.89 3.14
C GLY A 148 1.76 3.67 1.63
N GLU A 149 2.00 2.46 1.11
CA GLU A 149 1.75 2.10 -0.30
C GLU A 149 0.27 1.95 -0.60
N ILE A 150 -0.50 1.31 0.28
CA ILE A 150 -1.97 1.20 0.17
C ILE A 150 -2.61 2.58 0.19
N GLY A 151 -2.12 3.51 1.00
CA GLY A 151 -2.57 4.90 1.02
C GLY A 151 -3.97 5.15 1.57
N MET A 152 -4.58 4.18 2.25
CA MET A 152 -5.89 4.29 2.91
C MET A 152 -5.73 4.71 4.38
N ASN A 153 -6.56 5.64 4.86
CA ASN A 153 -6.50 6.11 6.25
C ASN A 153 -7.90 6.53 6.76
N ASP A 154 -8.81 5.57 6.82
CA ASP A 154 -10.16 5.80 7.31
C ASP A 154 -10.13 6.19 8.79
N ASN A 155 -10.82 7.29 9.15
CA ASN A 155 -10.90 7.77 10.54
C ASN A 155 -9.52 7.93 11.24
N ASN A 156 -8.45 8.17 10.49
CA ASN A 156 -7.07 8.30 10.98
C ASN A 156 -6.49 7.02 11.64
N GLU A 157 -7.10 5.85 11.47
CA GLU A 157 -6.70 4.62 12.16
C GLU A 157 -5.25 4.21 11.85
N VAL A 158 -4.84 4.31 10.56
CA VAL A 158 -3.49 3.94 10.12
C VAL A 158 -2.46 4.90 10.71
N VAL A 159 -2.73 6.21 10.67
CA VAL A 159 -1.83 7.22 11.24
C VAL A 159 -1.69 7.05 12.74
N ILE A 160 -2.78 6.75 13.45
CA ILE A 160 -2.76 6.50 14.88
C ILE A 160 -1.94 5.24 15.21
N ALA A 161 -2.13 4.14 14.46
CA ALA A 161 -1.36 2.90 14.65
C ALA A 161 0.13 3.12 14.43
N LEU A 162 0.53 3.80 13.33
CA LEU A 162 1.92 4.14 13.04
C LEU A 162 2.55 5.06 14.11
N ALA A 163 1.80 6.06 14.61
CA ALA A 163 2.27 6.95 15.66
C ALA A 163 2.49 6.21 16.99
N LYS A 164 1.60 5.28 17.34
CA LYS A 164 1.77 4.41 18.52
C LYS A 164 2.98 3.50 18.37
N ALA A 165 3.16 2.85 17.21
CA ALA A 165 4.31 2.00 16.91
C ALA A 165 5.62 2.80 17.02
N GLN A 166 5.66 4.01 16.47
CA GLN A 166 6.81 4.91 16.58
C GLN A 166 7.14 5.22 18.04
N THR A 167 6.14 5.58 18.84
CA THR A 167 6.34 5.94 20.26
C THR A 167 6.82 4.73 21.05
N LYS A 168 6.20 3.55 20.88
CA LYS A 168 6.60 2.31 21.53
C LYS A 168 8.03 1.91 21.16
N ASN A 169 8.38 1.96 19.87
CA ASN A 169 9.71 1.57 19.38
C ASN A 169 10.79 2.56 19.79
N ALA A 170 10.51 3.86 19.83
CA ALA A 170 11.46 4.89 20.28
C ALA A 170 11.98 4.66 21.71
N VAL A 171 11.18 4.02 22.56
CA VAL A 171 11.52 3.70 23.96
C VAL A 171 12.17 2.32 24.08
N LEU A 172 11.59 1.30 23.42
CA LEU A 172 11.98 -0.10 23.63
C LEU A 172 13.17 -0.51 22.75
N ASN A 173 13.17 -0.10 21.49
CA ASN A 173 14.19 -0.49 20.50
C ASN A 173 14.22 0.52 19.34
N PRO A 174 14.82 1.69 19.49
CA PRO A 174 14.81 2.75 18.48
C PRO A 174 15.50 2.29 17.21
N THR A 175 14.70 1.91 16.20
CA THR A 175 15.16 1.41 14.91
C THR A 175 15.00 2.49 13.85
N SER A 176 16.11 2.92 13.24
CA SER A 176 16.11 3.96 12.21
C SER A 176 15.35 3.55 10.94
N SER A 177 15.36 2.27 10.57
CA SER A 177 14.60 1.76 9.41
C SER A 177 13.10 1.91 9.60
N LEU A 178 12.57 1.48 10.76
CA LEU A 178 11.16 1.64 11.07
C LEU A 178 10.75 3.12 11.11
N ALA A 179 11.55 3.96 11.78
CA ALA A 179 11.28 5.39 11.82
C ALA A 179 11.24 6.00 10.41
N PHE A 180 12.16 5.60 9.52
CA PHE A 180 12.19 6.07 8.14
C PHE A 180 10.94 5.67 7.35
N GLU A 181 10.52 4.40 7.44
CA GLU A 181 9.32 3.94 6.73
C GLU A 181 8.04 4.59 7.28
N ILE A 182 7.97 4.85 8.58
CA ILE A 182 6.85 5.63 9.15
C ILE A 182 6.84 7.06 8.59
N LEU A 183 8.01 7.72 8.42
CA LEU A 183 8.07 9.05 7.78
C LEU A 183 7.57 9.02 6.34
N VAL A 184 7.98 8.01 5.56
CA VAL A 184 7.53 7.82 4.17
C VAL A 184 6.03 7.54 4.12
N ALA A 185 5.52 6.69 5.02
CA ALA A 185 4.10 6.40 5.12
C ALA A 185 3.29 7.67 5.46
N PHE A 186 3.74 8.48 6.42
CA PHE A 186 3.09 9.75 6.75
C PHE A 186 3.07 10.73 5.57
N GLU A 187 4.15 10.80 4.81
CA GLU A 187 4.22 11.65 3.60
C GLU A 187 3.16 11.23 2.57
N LYS A 188 2.99 9.91 2.35
CA LYS A 188 1.99 9.35 1.43
C LYS A 188 0.55 9.49 1.94
N LEU A 189 0.34 9.33 3.25
CA LEU A 189 -0.98 9.41 3.89
C LEU A 189 -1.45 10.84 4.16
N ALA A 190 -0.55 11.82 4.14
CA ALA A 190 -0.86 13.22 4.46
C ALA A 190 -2.01 13.84 3.65
N PRO A 191 -2.17 13.53 2.33
CA PRO A 191 -3.28 14.06 1.54
C PRO A 191 -4.66 13.53 1.96
N VAL A 192 -4.72 12.29 2.50
CA VAL A 192 -5.96 11.59 2.90
C VAL A 192 -6.20 11.63 4.42
N THR A 193 -5.40 12.41 5.15
CA THR A 193 -5.47 12.54 6.60
C THR A 193 -6.10 13.88 6.97
N ASP A 194 -7.23 13.85 7.66
CA ASP A 194 -7.92 15.05 8.13
C ASP A 194 -7.21 15.67 9.34
N ASP A 195 -7.00 14.88 10.41
CA ASP A 195 -6.25 15.31 11.60
C ASP A 195 -4.80 14.85 11.55
N LYS A 196 -3.90 15.81 11.32
CA LYS A 196 -2.45 15.58 11.23
C LYS A 196 -1.72 15.68 12.57
N SER A 197 -2.43 15.85 13.69
CA SER A 197 -1.82 16.05 15.01
C SER A 197 -0.89 14.90 15.41
N TYR A 198 -1.31 13.65 15.18
CA TYR A 198 -0.49 12.46 15.46
C TYR A 198 0.76 12.38 14.58
N MET A 199 0.64 12.75 13.30
CA MET A 199 1.80 12.84 12.39
C MET A 199 2.79 13.89 12.91
N LEU A 200 2.32 15.12 13.19
CA LEU A 200 3.17 16.23 13.64
C LEU A 200 3.90 15.90 14.95
N GLN A 201 3.20 15.24 15.88
CA GLN A 201 3.81 14.77 17.13
C GLN A 201 4.92 13.75 16.88
N SER A 202 4.66 12.73 16.06
CA SER A 202 5.65 11.68 15.72
C SER A 202 6.84 12.25 14.96
N LEU A 203 6.60 13.13 13.99
CA LEU A 203 7.66 13.80 13.22
C LEU A 203 8.59 14.61 14.13
N THR A 204 8.02 15.37 15.06
CA THR A 204 8.80 16.15 16.06
C THR A 204 9.61 15.23 16.96
N ALA A 205 9.02 14.13 17.43
CA ALA A 205 9.69 13.14 18.27
C ALA A 205 10.87 12.48 17.53
N ILE A 206 10.69 12.09 16.26
CA ILE A 206 11.77 11.49 15.45
C ILE A 206 12.89 12.52 15.18
N ALA A 207 12.54 13.75 14.81
CA ALA A 207 13.51 14.81 14.50
C ALA A 207 14.43 15.14 15.69
N SER A 208 13.88 15.11 16.91
CA SER A 208 14.60 15.44 18.14
C SER A 208 15.33 14.26 18.78
N ASN A 209 15.03 13.02 18.39
CA ASN A 209 15.63 11.84 19.01
C ASN A 209 17.00 11.51 18.43
N HIS A 210 18.05 11.66 19.25
CA HIS A 210 19.43 11.41 18.87
C HIS A 210 19.78 9.92 18.64
N ASN A 211 18.93 9.00 19.06
CA ASN A 211 19.09 7.56 18.80
C ASN A 211 18.88 7.21 17.32
N TYR A 212 18.17 8.05 16.56
CA TYR A 212 18.03 7.88 15.14
C TYR A 212 19.21 8.49 14.36
N VAL A 213 19.59 7.85 13.26
CA VAL A 213 20.64 8.35 12.38
C VAL A 213 20.27 9.72 11.79
N ARG A 214 21.28 10.56 11.53
CA ARG A 214 21.07 11.93 11.03
C ARG A 214 20.16 12.02 9.80
N PRO A 215 20.28 11.16 8.75
CA PRO A 215 19.40 11.21 7.59
C PRO A 215 17.91 11.06 7.94
N VAL A 216 17.56 10.18 8.86
CA VAL A 216 16.16 9.99 9.32
C VAL A 216 15.63 11.24 10.01
N ARG A 217 16.43 11.85 10.89
CA ARG A 217 16.05 13.09 11.58
C ARG A 217 15.86 14.26 10.60
N LEU A 218 16.71 14.37 9.57
CA LEU A 218 16.57 15.38 8.52
C LEU A 218 15.30 15.12 7.67
N LYS A 219 15.04 13.87 7.27
CA LYS A 219 13.78 13.52 6.56
C LYS A 219 12.56 13.91 7.40
N ALA A 220 12.58 13.68 8.72
CA ALA A 220 11.48 14.09 9.59
C ALA A 220 11.23 15.60 9.55
N LEU A 221 12.30 16.42 9.56
CA LEU A 221 12.19 17.89 9.42
C LEU A 221 11.64 18.31 8.04
N ASP A 222 12.03 17.62 6.98
CA ASP A 222 11.56 17.91 5.63
C ASP A 222 10.07 17.59 5.47
N VAL A 223 9.62 16.44 5.97
CA VAL A 223 8.18 16.08 5.98
C VAL A 223 7.39 17.07 6.85
N LEU A 224 7.92 17.47 8.02
CA LEU A 224 7.28 18.46 8.89
C LEU A 224 7.06 19.79 8.17
N LYS A 225 8.07 20.29 7.44
CA LYS A 225 7.98 21.53 6.66
C LYS A 225 6.94 21.40 5.54
N SER A 226 6.89 20.28 4.85
CA SER A 226 5.91 20.06 3.77
C SER A 226 4.48 20.09 4.29
N LEU A 227 4.22 19.49 5.45
CA LEU A 227 2.90 19.47 6.08
C LEU A 227 2.45 20.87 6.57
N GLN A 228 3.38 21.68 7.08
CA GLN A 228 3.10 23.05 7.52
C GLN A 228 2.91 24.00 6.35
N GLY A 229 3.67 23.84 5.26
CA GLY A 229 3.59 24.67 4.05
C GLY A 229 2.27 24.49 3.30
N SER A 230 1.70 23.30 3.26
CA SER A 230 0.39 23.02 2.64
C SER A 230 -0.79 23.63 3.43
N GLY A 231 -0.65 23.91 4.72
CA GLY A 231 -1.68 24.53 5.55
C GLY A 231 -1.80 26.06 5.38
N SER A 232 -0.75 26.71 4.85
CA SER A 232 -0.71 28.20 4.71
C SER A 232 -1.43 28.74 3.47
N SER A 233 -1.72 27.90 2.48
CA SER A 233 -2.32 28.33 1.22
C SER A 233 -3.85 28.52 1.27
N SER A 234 -4.53 28.04 2.31
CA SER A 234 -6.01 28.04 2.38
C SER A 234 -6.64 29.26 3.08
N LYS A 235 -5.87 30.22 3.62
CA LYS A 235 -6.41 31.38 4.37
C LYS A 235 -6.05 32.75 3.77
N ARG A 236 -6.11 32.90 2.44
CA ARG A 236 -6.17 34.23 1.83
C ARG A 236 -7.55 34.49 1.24
N THR A 237 -8.55 34.54 2.09
CA THR A 237 -9.85 35.12 1.73
C THR A 237 -9.70 36.65 1.66
N LYS A 238 -9.94 37.24 0.48
CA LYS A 238 -9.97 38.67 0.23
C LYS A 238 -10.91 39.36 1.23
N ALA A 239 -10.41 40.41 1.87
CA ALA A 239 -11.24 41.38 2.56
C ALA A 239 -12.03 42.19 1.50
N PRO A 240 -13.31 42.54 1.75
CA PRO A 240 -14.06 43.37 0.84
C PRO A 240 -13.56 44.83 0.95
N GLU A 241 -13.20 45.41 -0.20
CA GLU A 241 -13.03 46.86 -0.34
C GLU A 241 -14.36 47.55 -0.11
N LYS A 242 -14.32 48.55 0.76
CA LYS A 242 -15.37 49.57 0.88
C LYS A 242 -15.08 50.73 -0.05
#